data_2e0bfb47edc03bb9adfe4f592357466a
#
_entry.id   2e0bfb47edc03bb9adfe4f592357466a
#
_cell.length_a   1.000
_cell.length_b   1.000
_cell.length_c   1.000
_cell.angle_alpha   90.00
_cell.angle_beta   90.00
_cell.angle_gamma   90.00
#
_symmetry.space_group_name_H-M   'P 1'
#
loop_
_entity.id
_entity.type
_entity.pdbx_description
1 polymer ?
#
loop_
_entity_poly.entity_id
_entity_poly.type
_entity_poly.pdbx_seq_one_letter_code
_entity_poly.pdbx_strand_id
1 'polypeptide(L)'
;MEKGKRECVISIMPYDREKVLTKLKQKRYDDMFLRDRGRLDDFVGFLYQTGILGLFDDIDSHMERKPEIPRRFLHYCISLKPVVDSASINQLPGRLFEDTDTLRILGFTMVELKNGFSVKNKNGNNVPVNKNAFYDELVRLPERESKKFFASGVEMLGSKRFLSKRSEVYALDGVKLLITGDKKYENYGEITIEGETGKRVKEKGYKLVFLQRVDGDDHYIVAARLIPLNQHEATVAQELVEETLCVLGENSIKILLIDRGFFSGEFFDFLGSKGIDFICPTKDTLHLTHHMQGLHRAGEGVNVELADGTVLKGYNYLIPMDGCKRKINGVLIIKQGKRGRKQVQKGKEFGFLTSLPTGQNSQIEKVYDLYGRRWKIEVNGNRELKSQWYINRFPSQKWNGLCTHIYFTLFMFNAVAAFKSKKGRALTEKGMLSIRSKYFTSWSKTHMVNIIADGYCATFPFKEFIEILGLPTPSGKYENSFWVTKPDGTKQLCYIKKSNV
;
A
#
# COMPACT_ATOMS: atom_id res chain seq x y z
N MET A 1 -34.96 5.68 -37.77
CA MET A 1 -33.50 5.66 -37.78
C MET A 1 -33.01 5.47 -36.36
N GLU A 2 -32.77 4.26 -35.95
CA GLU A 2 -32.14 3.96 -34.65
C GLU A 2 -30.70 4.45 -34.71
N LYS A 3 -30.39 5.44 -33.88
CA LYS A 3 -29.01 5.87 -33.64
C LYS A 3 -28.29 4.71 -32.96
N GLY A 4 -27.52 3.96 -33.71
CA GLY A 4 -26.70 2.88 -33.20
C GLY A 4 -25.88 3.39 -32.02
N LYS A 5 -26.11 2.79 -30.85
CA LYS A 5 -25.25 2.96 -29.68
C LYS A 5 -23.86 2.49 -30.05
N ARG A 6 -22.91 3.38 -30.19
CA ARG A 6 -21.50 3.01 -30.31
C ARG A 6 -21.11 2.19 -29.08
N GLU A 7 -20.80 0.93 -29.27
CA GLU A 7 -20.08 0.16 -28.25
C GLU A 7 -18.72 0.86 -28.07
N CYS A 8 -18.51 1.40 -26.89
CA CYS A 8 -17.20 1.96 -26.54
C CYS A 8 -16.26 0.80 -26.25
N VAL A 9 -15.46 0.42 -27.24
CA VAL A 9 -14.40 -0.56 -27.06
C VAL A 9 -13.13 0.20 -26.66
N ILE A 10 -13.00 0.55 -25.38
CA ILE A 10 -11.69 0.96 -24.87
C ILE A 10 -10.86 -0.33 -24.73
N SER A 11 -10.04 -0.60 -25.72
CA SER A 11 -8.97 -1.58 -25.58
C SER A 11 -7.78 -0.86 -24.95
N ILE A 12 -7.46 -1.21 -23.71
CA ILE A 12 -6.20 -0.77 -23.11
C ILE A 12 -5.09 -1.28 -24.02
N MET A 13 -4.26 -0.37 -24.52
CA MET A 13 -3.19 -0.73 -25.45
C MET A 13 -2.19 -1.65 -24.76
N PRO A 14 -1.91 -2.84 -25.30
CA PRO A 14 -1.02 -3.78 -24.66
C PRO A 14 0.40 -3.22 -24.58
N TYR A 15 1.03 -3.39 -23.41
CA TYR A 15 2.40 -2.97 -23.18
C TYR A 15 3.37 -4.11 -23.54
N ASP A 16 4.20 -3.89 -24.54
CA ASP A 16 5.25 -4.84 -24.93
C ASP A 16 6.54 -4.09 -25.29
N ARG A 17 7.42 -3.97 -24.31
CA ARG A 17 8.65 -3.18 -24.45
C ARG A 17 9.59 -3.77 -25.51
N GLU A 18 9.69 -5.08 -25.62
CA GLU A 18 10.61 -5.74 -26.56
C GLU A 18 10.17 -5.56 -28.00
N LYS A 19 8.87 -5.71 -28.28
CA LYS A 19 8.32 -5.45 -29.61
C LYS A 19 8.49 -4.00 -30.00
N VAL A 20 8.13 -3.06 -29.11
CA VAL A 20 8.28 -1.63 -29.38
C VAL A 20 9.75 -1.25 -29.56
N LEU A 21 10.66 -1.81 -28.72
CA LEU A 21 12.12 -1.55 -28.86
C LEU A 21 12.62 -2.02 -30.23
N THR A 22 12.20 -3.18 -30.68
CA THR A 22 12.59 -3.72 -32.01
C THR A 22 12.14 -2.77 -33.11
N LYS A 23 10.91 -2.28 -33.06
CA LYS A 23 10.37 -1.32 -34.03
C LYS A 23 11.05 0.04 -33.94
N LEU A 24 11.31 0.51 -32.72
CA LEU A 24 12.01 1.77 -32.49
C LEU A 24 13.43 1.79 -33.10
N LYS A 25 14.18 0.68 -32.93
CA LYS A 25 15.50 0.49 -33.60
C LYS A 25 15.40 0.53 -35.11
N GLN A 26 14.30 0.07 -35.67
CA GLN A 26 14.03 0.14 -37.11
C GLN A 26 13.47 1.51 -37.55
N LYS A 27 13.30 2.45 -36.61
CA LYS A 27 12.64 3.77 -36.82
C LYS A 27 11.21 3.64 -37.35
N ARG A 28 10.52 2.54 -37.01
CA ARG A 28 9.15 2.23 -37.38
C ARG A 28 8.27 2.31 -36.13
N TYR A 29 7.65 3.42 -35.88
CA TYR A 29 6.71 3.62 -34.79
C TYR A 29 5.58 4.54 -35.26
N ASP A 30 4.40 4.34 -34.68
CA ASP A 30 3.16 5.03 -35.10
C ASP A 30 3.04 6.38 -34.45
N ASP A 31 3.46 6.48 -33.15
CA ASP A 31 3.41 7.72 -32.41
C ASP A 31 4.42 7.75 -31.26
N MET A 32 4.76 8.95 -30.79
CA MET A 32 5.62 9.15 -29.63
C MET A 32 5.23 10.40 -28.86
N PHE A 33 5.40 10.32 -27.53
CA PHE A 33 5.13 11.46 -26.64
C PHE A 33 6.27 11.63 -25.64
N LEU A 34 6.78 12.84 -25.53
CA LEU A 34 7.68 13.21 -24.44
C LEU A 34 6.85 13.66 -23.25
N ARG A 35 7.18 13.11 -22.08
CA ARG A 35 6.46 13.37 -20.83
C ARG A 35 7.38 13.91 -19.75
N ASP A 36 6.85 14.79 -18.94
CA ASP A 36 7.53 15.38 -17.79
C ASP A 36 6.99 14.89 -16.43
N ARG A 37 5.96 14.03 -16.44
CA ARG A 37 5.32 13.51 -15.22
C ARG A 37 6.03 12.31 -14.61
N GLY A 38 7.25 12.08 -15.03
CA GLY A 38 8.14 11.13 -14.38
C GLY A 38 7.77 9.68 -14.61
N ARG A 39 7.92 8.86 -13.58
CA ARG A 39 7.82 7.40 -13.67
C ARG A 39 6.41 6.83 -13.52
N LEU A 40 5.37 7.65 -13.59
CA LEU A 40 4.00 7.13 -13.57
C LEU A 40 3.76 6.15 -14.72
N ASP A 41 4.27 6.49 -15.91
CA ASP A 41 4.14 5.65 -17.09
C ASP A 41 4.93 4.35 -16.98
N ASP A 42 6.11 4.42 -16.39
CA ASP A 42 6.93 3.25 -16.08
C ASP A 42 6.23 2.34 -15.05
N PHE A 43 5.53 2.92 -14.08
CA PHE A 43 4.68 2.18 -13.14
C PHE A 43 3.47 1.54 -13.85
N VAL A 44 2.80 2.26 -14.71
CA VAL A 44 1.70 1.70 -15.53
C VAL A 44 2.22 0.54 -16.40
N GLY A 45 3.36 0.72 -17.04
CA GLY A 45 4.03 -0.33 -17.79
C GLY A 45 4.37 -1.56 -16.92
N PHE A 46 4.82 -1.34 -15.67
CA PHE A 46 5.05 -2.42 -14.71
C PHE A 46 3.76 -3.18 -14.38
N LEU A 47 2.64 -2.50 -14.16
CA LEU A 47 1.34 -3.14 -13.90
C LEU A 47 0.91 -4.03 -15.08
N TYR A 48 1.19 -3.61 -16.31
CA TYR A 48 0.97 -4.42 -17.50
C TYR A 48 1.85 -5.67 -17.54
N GLN A 49 3.16 -5.46 -17.44
CA GLN A 49 4.15 -6.57 -17.53
C GLN A 49 3.95 -7.64 -16.45
N THR A 50 3.47 -7.25 -15.28
CA THR A 50 3.20 -8.17 -14.19
C THR A 50 1.84 -8.85 -14.28
N GLY A 51 0.98 -8.44 -15.22
CA GLY A 51 -0.38 -8.95 -15.36
C GLY A 51 -1.35 -8.42 -14.31
N ILE A 52 -0.90 -7.49 -13.44
CA ILE A 52 -1.72 -6.91 -12.37
C ILE A 52 -2.99 -6.24 -12.91
N LEU A 53 -2.91 -5.66 -14.11
CA LEU A 53 -4.08 -5.04 -14.74
C LEU A 53 -5.19 -6.04 -15.09
N GLY A 54 -4.85 -7.30 -15.35
CA GLY A 54 -5.84 -8.36 -15.61
C GLY A 54 -6.78 -8.61 -14.43
N LEU A 55 -6.34 -8.33 -13.20
CA LEU A 55 -7.18 -8.46 -12.00
C LEU A 55 -8.42 -7.56 -12.03
N PHE A 56 -8.37 -6.44 -12.76
CA PHE A 56 -9.54 -5.56 -12.91
C PHE A 56 -10.62 -6.13 -13.83
N ASP A 57 -10.28 -7.08 -14.67
CA ASP A 57 -11.23 -7.79 -15.54
C ASP A 57 -12.04 -8.81 -14.75
N ASP A 58 -11.51 -9.33 -13.65
CA ASP A 58 -12.12 -10.34 -12.78
C ASP A 58 -13.09 -9.76 -11.73
N ILE A 59 -13.23 -8.43 -11.67
CA ILE A 59 -14.12 -7.77 -10.72
C ILE A 59 -15.57 -7.86 -11.23
N ASP A 60 -16.41 -8.62 -10.50
CA ASP A 60 -17.85 -8.68 -10.77
C ASP A 60 -18.59 -7.55 -10.05
N SER A 61 -19.10 -6.62 -10.83
CA SER A 61 -19.90 -5.51 -10.30
C SER A 61 -21.42 -5.75 -10.29
N HIS A 62 -21.88 -6.95 -10.64
CA HIS A 62 -23.29 -7.38 -10.64
C HIS A 62 -24.30 -6.43 -11.30
N MET A 63 -23.96 -5.80 -12.42
CA MET A 63 -24.83 -4.82 -13.03
C MET A 63 -25.55 -5.34 -14.29
N GLU A 64 -26.85 -5.10 -14.32
CA GLU A 64 -27.75 -5.49 -15.41
C GLU A 64 -27.55 -4.70 -16.72
N ARG A 65 -26.94 -3.52 -16.71
CA ARG A 65 -26.77 -2.66 -17.88
C ARG A 65 -25.32 -2.59 -18.32
N LYS A 66 -25.06 -2.77 -19.61
CA LYS A 66 -23.75 -2.49 -20.20
C LYS A 66 -23.42 -1.00 -20.01
N PRO A 67 -22.33 -0.66 -19.32
CA PRO A 67 -21.95 0.72 -19.10
C PRO A 67 -21.41 1.33 -20.40
N GLU A 68 -21.62 2.64 -20.57
CA GLU A 68 -21.00 3.40 -21.68
C GLU A 68 -19.46 3.43 -21.55
N ILE A 69 -18.95 3.36 -20.31
CA ILE A 69 -17.53 3.33 -19.98
C ILE A 69 -17.21 1.95 -19.41
N PRO A 70 -16.19 1.25 -19.90
CA PRO A 70 -15.78 -0.04 -19.34
C PRO A 70 -15.49 0.08 -17.85
N ARG A 71 -16.07 -0.79 -17.05
CA ARG A 71 -15.94 -0.73 -15.57
C ARG A 71 -14.51 -0.94 -15.11
N ARG A 72 -13.80 -1.89 -15.72
CA ARG A 72 -12.37 -2.10 -15.44
C ARG A 72 -11.58 -0.79 -15.51
N PHE A 73 -11.95 0.09 -16.44
CA PHE A 73 -11.33 1.39 -16.57
C PHE A 73 -11.67 2.30 -15.37
N LEU A 74 -12.93 2.31 -14.92
CA LEU A 74 -13.34 3.07 -13.74
C LEU A 74 -12.63 2.55 -12.48
N HIS A 75 -12.57 1.22 -12.29
CA HIS A 75 -11.86 0.59 -11.17
C HIS A 75 -10.38 0.95 -11.20
N TYR A 76 -9.75 0.88 -12.35
CA TYR A 76 -8.35 1.24 -12.52
C TYR A 76 -8.09 2.71 -12.16
N CYS A 77 -8.89 3.63 -12.70
CA CYS A 77 -8.79 5.05 -12.37
C CYS A 77 -9.00 5.33 -10.88
N ILE A 78 -10.00 4.68 -10.25
CA ILE A 78 -10.24 4.80 -8.81
C ILE A 78 -9.02 4.32 -8.02
N SER A 79 -8.39 3.23 -8.43
CA SER A 79 -7.19 2.69 -7.79
C SER A 79 -5.99 3.63 -7.92
N LEU A 80 -5.84 4.31 -9.04
CA LEU A 80 -4.77 5.30 -9.27
C LEU A 80 -4.93 6.57 -8.43
N LYS A 81 -6.10 6.81 -7.83
CA LYS A 81 -6.38 8.04 -7.06
C LYS A 81 -5.24 8.48 -6.13
N PRO A 82 -4.72 7.63 -5.23
CA PRO A 82 -3.61 8.04 -4.36
C PRO A 82 -2.29 8.21 -5.10
N VAL A 83 -2.07 7.45 -6.18
CA VAL A 83 -0.84 7.50 -6.98
C VAL A 83 -0.69 8.84 -7.71
N VAL A 84 -1.80 9.38 -8.24
CA VAL A 84 -1.83 10.69 -8.89
C VAL A 84 -2.03 11.86 -7.91
N ASP A 85 -1.79 11.62 -6.62
CA ASP A 85 -1.92 12.63 -5.54
C ASP A 85 -3.30 13.27 -5.46
N SER A 86 -4.36 12.49 -5.69
CA SER A 86 -5.74 12.94 -5.58
C SER A 86 -6.34 12.52 -4.24
N ALA A 87 -6.63 13.51 -3.38
CA ALA A 87 -7.22 13.24 -2.07
C ALA A 87 -8.71 12.84 -2.14
N SER A 88 -9.41 13.20 -3.22
CA SER A 88 -10.84 12.93 -3.36
C SER A 88 -11.23 12.48 -4.78
N ILE A 89 -12.38 11.81 -4.88
CA ILE A 89 -12.97 11.44 -6.18
C ILE A 89 -13.30 12.69 -7.02
N ASN A 90 -13.65 13.80 -6.38
CA ASN A 90 -13.96 15.04 -7.10
C ASN A 90 -12.74 15.65 -7.82
N GLN A 91 -11.52 15.43 -7.29
CA GLN A 91 -10.27 15.90 -7.88
C GLN A 91 -9.73 14.95 -8.95
N LEU A 92 -10.18 13.67 -8.90
CA LEU A 92 -9.63 12.63 -9.76
C LEU A 92 -9.73 12.93 -11.26
N PRO A 93 -10.89 13.40 -11.80
CA PRO A 93 -10.97 13.77 -13.21
C PRO A 93 -9.94 14.83 -13.63
N GLY A 94 -9.79 15.90 -12.85
CA GLY A 94 -8.80 16.95 -13.13
C GLY A 94 -7.37 16.40 -13.13
N ARG A 95 -7.03 15.56 -12.14
CA ARG A 95 -5.68 14.98 -12.03
C ARG A 95 -5.35 13.99 -13.14
N LEU A 96 -6.30 13.13 -13.54
CA LEU A 96 -6.10 12.13 -14.58
C LEU A 96 -6.21 12.71 -16.00
N PHE A 97 -7.20 13.59 -16.23
CA PHE A 97 -7.57 14.01 -17.58
C PHE A 97 -6.89 15.29 -18.05
N GLU A 98 -6.21 16.02 -17.18
CA GLU A 98 -5.24 17.04 -17.58
C GLU A 98 -4.06 16.44 -18.36
N ASP A 99 -3.80 15.14 -18.15
CA ASP A 99 -2.75 14.39 -18.80
C ASP A 99 -3.32 13.48 -19.88
N THR A 100 -3.51 14.04 -21.07
CA THR A 100 -4.05 13.31 -22.22
C THR A 100 -3.16 12.12 -22.63
N ASP A 101 -1.87 12.19 -22.40
CA ASP A 101 -0.94 11.14 -22.77
C ASP A 101 -1.09 9.91 -21.88
N THR A 102 -1.28 10.07 -20.55
CA THR A 102 -1.64 8.94 -19.69
C THR A 102 -2.92 8.24 -20.18
N LEU A 103 -3.90 9.01 -20.60
CA LEU A 103 -5.16 8.46 -21.10
C LEU A 103 -4.98 7.69 -22.41
N ARG A 104 -4.10 8.16 -23.28
CA ARG A 104 -3.78 7.46 -24.54
C ARG A 104 -3.11 6.11 -24.27
N ILE A 105 -2.20 6.04 -23.31
CA ILE A 105 -1.61 4.76 -22.88
C ILE A 105 -2.70 3.83 -22.32
N LEU A 106 -3.68 4.37 -21.62
CA LEU A 106 -4.84 3.63 -21.13
C LEU A 106 -5.83 3.23 -22.23
N GLY A 107 -5.55 3.57 -23.49
CA GLY A 107 -6.33 3.16 -24.65
C GLY A 107 -7.40 4.13 -25.10
N PHE A 108 -7.42 5.37 -24.59
CA PHE A 108 -8.33 6.40 -25.08
C PHE A 108 -7.89 6.92 -26.44
N THR A 109 -8.82 7.00 -27.38
CA THR A 109 -8.59 7.66 -28.65
C THR A 109 -8.66 9.18 -28.53
N MET A 110 -8.03 9.91 -29.44
CA MET A 110 -8.13 11.37 -29.48
C MET A 110 -9.56 11.87 -29.66
N VAL A 111 -10.42 11.09 -30.29
CA VAL A 111 -11.85 11.41 -30.45
C VAL A 111 -12.55 11.37 -29.09
N GLU A 112 -12.30 10.33 -28.29
CA GLU A 112 -12.85 10.17 -26.95
C GLU A 112 -12.33 11.25 -25.98
N LEU A 113 -11.05 11.61 -26.11
CA LEU A 113 -10.45 12.70 -25.31
C LEU A 113 -11.06 14.06 -25.64
N LYS A 114 -11.37 14.34 -26.91
CA LYS A 114 -11.98 15.61 -27.33
C LYS A 114 -13.47 15.68 -27.08
N ASN A 115 -14.21 14.61 -27.34
CA ASN A 115 -15.67 14.60 -27.34
C ASN A 115 -16.27 14.00 -26.06
N GLY A 116 -15.45 13.33 -25.21
CA GLY A 116 -15.92 12.57 -24.06
C GLY A 116 -16.68 11.29 -24.46
N PHE A 117 -17.09 10.52 -23.45
CA PHE A 117 -17.86 9.28 -23.63
C PHE A 117 -19.38 9.51 -23.63
N SER A 118 -19.84 10.67 -23.15
CA SER A 118 -21.26 10.94 -23.00
C SER A 118 -21.78 11.83 -24.11
N VAL A 119 -22.78 11.34 -24.84
CA VAL A 119 -23.55 12.11 -25.83
C VAL A 119 -24.32 13.30 -25.18
N LYS A 120 -24.41 13.30 -23.84
CA LYS A 120 -25.18 14.29 -23.06
C LYS A 120 -24.32 15.34 -22.35
N ASN A 121 -23.07 15.53 -22.72
CA ASN A 121 -22.24 16.55 -22.08
C ASN A 121 -22.67 17.96 -22.55
N LYS A 122 -23.79 18.41 -21.99
CA LYS A 122 -24.42 19.71 -22.32
C LYS A 122 -23.60 20.92 -21.86
N ASN A 123 -22.53 20.73 -21.09
CA ASN A 123 -21.83 21.83 -20.42
C ASN A 123 -20.46 22.18 -21.00
N GLY A 124 -20.10 21.72 -22.19
CA GLY A 124 -18.89 22.18 -22.87
C GLY A 124 -17.53 21.85 -22.18
N ASN A 125 -17.54 21.24 -21.02
CA ASN A 125 -16.33 20.81 -20.33
C ASN A 125 -15.90 19.45 -20.90
N ASN A 126 -14.84 19.43 -21.65
CA ASN A 126 -14.23 18.25 -22.27
C ASN A 126 -13.61 17.29 -21.26
N VAL A 127 -14.32 16.94 -20.21
CA VAL A 127 -13.90 15.92 -19.25
C VAL A 127 -14.42 14.57 -19.74
N PRO A 128 -13.56 13.64 -20.16
CA PRO A 128 -13.97 12.36 -20.77
C PRO A 128 -14.86 11.52 -19.86
N VAL A 129 -14.65 11.58 -18.55
CA VAL A 129 -15.44 10.86 -17.55
C VAL A 129 -15.85 11.79 -16.41
N ASN A 130 -17.16 11.85 -16.14
CA ASN A 130 -17.67 12.65 -15.04
C ASN A 130 -17.33 12.00 -13.68
N LYS A 131 -17.06 12.83 -12.67
CA LYS A 131 -16.81 12.38 -11.28
C LYS A 131 -17.91 11.46 -10.72
N ASN A 132 -19.15 11.65 -11.15
CA ASN A 132 -20.28 10.85 -10.70
C ASN A 132 -20.17 9.39 -11.17
N ALA A 133 -19.60 9.12 -12.36
CA ALA A 133 -19.37 7.76 -12.83
C ALA A 133 -18.40 7.00 -11.90
N PHE A 134 -17.34 7.65 -11.43
CA PHE A 134 -16.44 7.07 -10.44
C PHE A 134 -17.12 6.85 -9.09
N TYR A 135 -17.92 7.82 -8.65
CA TYR A 135 -18.65 7.72 -7.38
C TYR A 135 -19.66 6.57 -7.41
N ASP A 136 -20.46 6.49 -8.47
CA ASP A 136 -21.48 5.46 -8.64
C ASP A 136 -20.86 4.07 -8.67
N GLU A 137 -19.75 3.90 -9.39
CA GLU A 137 -19.06 2.61 -9.47
C GLU A 137 -18.45 2.21 -8.12
N LEU A 138 -17.83 3.17 -7.43
CA LEU A 138 -17.25 2.95 -6.10
C LEU A 138 -18.29 2.50 -5.07
N VAL A 139 -19.50 3.07 -5.10
CA VAL A 139 -20.59 2.75 -4.16
C VAL A 139 -21.28 1.43 -4.50
N ARG A 140 -21.33 1.09 -5.78
CA ARG A 140 -22.04 -0.12 -6.26
C ARG A 140 -21.25 -1.40 -6.11
N LEU A 141 -19.91 -1.32 -6.11
CA LEU A 141 -19.06 -2.49 -5.98
C LEU A 141 -19.25 -3.13 -4.59
N PRO A 142 -19.74 -4.39 -4.49
CA PRO A 142 -19.92 -5.04 -3.20
C PRO A 142 -18.59 -5.18 -2.44
N GLU A 143 -18.65 -5.09 -1.10
CA GLU A 143 -17.48 -5.27 -0.23
C GLU A 143 -16.73 -6.57 -0.54
N ARG A 144 -17.45 -7.69 -0.72
CA ARG A 144 -16.87 -8.99 -1.01
C ARG A 144 -15.98 -8.98 -2.27
N GLU A 145 -16.39 -8.23 -3.30
CA GLU A 145 -15.62 -8.14 -4.56
C GLU A 145 -14.38 -7.29 -4.39
N SER A 146 -14.47 -6.17 -3.67
CA SER A 146 -13.30 -5.34 -3.33
C SER A 146 -12.28 -6.11 -2.49
N LYS A 147 -12.76 -6.90 -1.53
CA LYS A 147 -11.93 -7.76 -0.68
C LYS A 147 -11.28 -8.88 -1.49
N LYS A 148 -12.05 -9.57 -2.35
CA LYS A 148 -11.55 -10.61 -3.26
C LYS A 148 -10.47 -10.05 -4.18
N PHE A 149 -10.72 -8.89 -4.79
CA PHE A 149 -9.74 -8.20 -5.63
C PHE A 149 -8.42 -7.94 -4.89
N PHE A 150 -8.48 -7.42 -3.65
CA PHE A 150 -7.30 -7.20 -2.84
C PHE A 150 -6.55 -8.51 -2.54
N ALA A 151 -7.25 -9.57 -2.14
CA ALA A 151 -6.67 -10.88 -1.87
C ALA A 151 -6.00 -11.48 -3.12
N SER A 152 -6.65 -11.43 -4.29
CA SER A 152 -6.07 -11.86 -5.57
C SER A 152 -4.82 -11.05 -5.94
N GLY A 153 -4.80 -9.76 -5.59
CA GLY A 153 -3.60 -8.93 -5.74
C GLY A 153 -2.44 -9.40 -4.87
N VAL A 154 -2.69 -9.75 -3.62
CA VAL A 154 -1.69 -10.30 -2.69
C VAL A 154 -1.18 -11.66 -3.19
N GLU A 155 -2.06 -12.54 -3.62
CA GLU A 155 -1.72 -13.85 -4.20
C GLU A 155 -0.82 -13.70 -5.44
N MET A 156 -1.18 -12.80 -6.35
CA MET A 156 -0.39 -12.51 -7.54
C MET A 156 1.01 -12.00 -7.19
N LEU A 157 1.13 -11.09 -6.22
CA LEU A 157 2.43 -10.59 -5.76
C LEU A 157 3.27 -11.71 -5.12
N GLY A 158 2.64 -12.64 -4.41
CA GLY A 158 3.27 -13.84 -3.88
C GLY A 158 3.78 -14.77 -4.98
N SER A 159 2.94 -15.08 -5.96
CA SER A 159 3.27 -15.95 -7.10
C SER A 159 4.39 -15.37 -7.97
N LYS A 160 4.45 -14.06 -8.16
CA LYS A 160 5.51 -13.33 -8.87
C LYS A 160 6.78 -13.11 -8.03
N ARG A 161 6.84 -13.66 -6.82
CA ARG A 161 7.97 -13.59 -5.89
C ARG A 161 8.34 -12.18 -5.39
N PHE A 162 7.44 -11.22 -5.49
CA PHE A 162 7.62 -9.92 -4.82
C PHE A 162 7.48 -10.07 -3.30
N LEU A 163 6.57 -10.93 -2.88
CA LEU A 163 6.53 -11.43 -1.50
C LEU A 163 7.51 -12.61 -1.41
N SER A 164 8.75 -12.32 -1.02
CA SER A 164 9.80 -13.35 -0.91
C SER A 164 9.44 -14.40 0.15
N LYS A 165 9.65 -15.68 -0.17
CA LYS A 165 9.48 -16.79 0.77
C LYS A 165 10.47 -16.79 1.96
N ARG A 166 11.47 -15.90 1.95
CA ARG A 166 12.49 -15.80 3.02
C ARG A 166 12.07 -14.93 4.19
N SER A 167 10.93 -14.32 4.10
CA SER A 167 10.47 -13.31 5.02
C SER A 167 9.21 -13.81 5.68
N GLU A 168 9.26 -13.99 6.98
CA GLU A 168 8.29 -14.78 7.71
C GLU A 168 7.82 -14.06 8.97
N VAL A 169 8.22 -12.78 9.11
CA VAL A 169 7.81 -11.94 10.25
C VAL A 169 6.78 -10.94 9.82
N TYR A 170 5.62 -11.04 10.42
CA TYR A 170 4.50 -10.14 10.19
C TYR A 170 4.15 -9.39 11.46
N ALA A 171 3.50 -8.24 11.32
CA ALA A 171 2.93 -7.50 12.44
C ALA A 171 1.45 -7.26 12.22
N LEU A 172 0.67 -7.43 13.29
CA LEU A 172 -0.76 -7.15 13.36
C LEU A 172 -0.97 -5.84 14.10
N ASP A 173 -1.68 -4.91 13.49
CA ASP A 173 -1.96 -3.60 14.07
C ASP A 173 -3.31 -3.05 13.60
N GLY A 174 -3.81 -2.05 14.29
CA GLY A 174 -5.04 -1.36 13.98
C GLY A 174 -4.86 0.15 13.89
N VAL A 175 -5.44 0.77 12.87
CA VAL A 175 -5.40 2.22 12.70
C VAL A 175 -6.81 2.82 12.77
N LYS A 176 -7.00 3.80 13.65
CA LYS A 176 -8.25 4.56 13.72
C LYS A 176 -8.40 5.47 12.50
N LEU A 177 -9.53 5.39 11.83
CA LEU A 177 -9.95 6.25 10.72
C LEU A 177 -11.15 7.07 11.17
N LEU A 178 -10.90 8.28 11.66
CA LEU A 178 -11.91 9.12 12.29
C LEU A 178 -12.73 9.89 11.23
N ILE A 179 -14.03 10.00 11.49
CA ILE A 179 -14.98 10.82 10.75
C ILE A 179 -14.98 12.22 11.37
N THR A 180 -14.84 13.24 10.53
CA THR A 180 -14.96 14.65 10.92
C THR A 180 -16.30 15.22 10.46
N GLY A 181 -16.88 16.09 11.29
CA GLY A 181 -18.18 16.74 11.02
C GLY A 181 -19.40 15.84 11.32
N ASP A 182 -20.60 16.29 10.91
CA ASP A 182 -21.88 15.69 11.31
C ASP A 182 -22.47 14.70 10.30
N LYS A 183 -21.71 14.32 9.29
CA LYS A 183 -22.15 13.37 8.27
C LYS A 183 -22.40 12.00 8.88
N LYS A 184 -23.51 11.38 8.49
CA LYS A 184 -23.86 10.01 8.85
C LYS A 184 -23.25 9.05 7.85
N TYR A 185 -22.40 8.16 8.32
CA TYR A 185 -21.80 7.08 7.55
C TYR A 185 -22.47 5.75 7.91
N GLU A 186 -22.45 4.79 6.99
CA GLU A 186 -22.94 3.45 7.28
C GLU A 186 -21.93 2.67 8.15
N ASN A 187 -22.41 1.88 9.09
CA ASN A 187 -21.60 0.96 9.92
C ASN A 187 -20.44 1.61 10.71
N TYR A 188 -20.52 2.90 11.01
CA TYR A 188 -19.50 3.52 11.87
C TYR A 188 -19.73 3.17 13.34
N GLY A 189 -18.69 3.25 14.15
CA GLY A 189 -18.77 3.12 15.59
C GLY A 189 -18.39 4.42 16.30
N GLU A 190 -18.82 4.54 17.57
CA GLU A 190 -18.48 5.66 18.45
C GLU A 190 -17.80 5.15 19.72
N ILE A 191 -16.78 5.88 20.18
CA ILE A 191 -16.12 5.67 21.46
C ILE A 191 -16.02 6.99 22.20
N THR A 192 -16.00 6.92 23.52
CA THR A 192 -15.70 8.08 24.37
C THR A 192 -14.30 7.92 24.92
N ILE A 193 -13.46 8.90 24.67
CA ILE A 193 -12.09 8.95 25.18
C ILE A 193 -11.92 10.14 26.12
N GLU A 194 -10.99 10.04 27.04
CA GLU A 194 -10.55 11.17 27.85
C GLU A 194 -9.53 11.97 27.05
N GLY A 195 -9.85 13.22 26.73
CA GLY A 195 -8.96 14.11 26.02
C GLY A 195 -7.82 14.62 26.90
N GLU A 196 -6.83 15.27 26.30
CA GLU A 196 -5.63 15.82 26.98
C GLU A 196 -5.96 16.79 28.15
N THR A 197 -7.15 17.38 28.13
CA THR A 197 -7.66 18.30 29.18
C THR A 197 -8.52 17.63 30.23
N GLY A 198 -8.58 16.28 30.26
CA GLY A 198 -9.49 15.52 31.14
C GLY A 198 -10.97 15.57 30.72
N LYS A 199 -11.31 16.28 29.64
CA LYS A 199 -12.67 16.29 29.11
C LYS A 199 -12.96 15.04 28.27
N ARG A 200 -14.13 14.47 28.45
CA ARG A 200 -14.58 13.35 27.62
C ARG A 200 -14.92 13.84 26.20
N VAL A 201 -14.27 13.25 25.21
CA VAL A 201 -14.49 13.54 23.78
C VAL A 201 -15.05 12.31 23.10
N LYS A 202 -16.10 12.49 22.30
CA LYS A 202 -16.64 11.41 21.45
C LYS A 202 -15.88 11.37 20.13
N GLU A 203 -15.27 10.25 19.84
CA GLU A 203 -14.72 9.93 18.52
C GLU A 203 -15.68 9.00 17.77
N LYS A 204 -15.89 9.27 16.49
CA LYS A 204 -16.68 8.41 15.61
C LYS A 204 -15.87 8.02 14.37
N GLY A 205 -16.08 6.82 13.86
CA GLY A 205 -15.36 6.33 12.68
C GLY A 205 -15.21 4.82 12.63
N TYR A 206 -14.07 4.40 12.12
CA TYR A 206 -13.71 3.01 11.88
C TYR A 206 -12.33 2.70 12.41
N LYS A 207 -12.02 1.40 12.50
CA LYS A 207 -10.65 0.89 12.60
C LYS A 207 -10.35 0.08 11.35
N LEU A 208 -9.20 0.29 10.77
CA LEU A 208 -8.61 -0.59 9.79
C LEU A 208 -7.60 -1.49 10.50
N VAL A 209 -7.94 -2.76 10.65
CA VAL A 209 -7.05 -3.79 11.20
C VAL A 209 -6.36 -4.46 10.03
N PHE A 210 -5.04 -4.64 10.09
CA PHE A 210 -4.31 -5.23 8.98
C PHE A 210 -3.06 -6.00 9.44
N LEU A 211 -2.71 -6.97 8.62
CA LEU A 211 -1.51 -7.77 8.75
C LEU A 211 -0.49 -7.30 7.73
N GLN A 212 0.68 -6.87 8.21
CA GLN A 212 1.75 -6.33 7.39
C GLN A 212 3.04 -7.12 7.58
N ARG A 213 3.71 -7.41 6.48
CA ARG A 213 5.08 -7.93 6.50
C ARG A 213 6.05 -6.86 6.99
N VAL A 214 6.95 -7.19 7.91
CA VAL A 214 7.86 -6.21 8.56
C VAL A 214 9.33 -6.56 8.50
N ASP A 215 9.66 -7.68 7.90
CA ASP A 215 11.03 -8.06 7.63
C ASP A 215 11.43 -7.65 6.20
N GLY A 216 12.61 -7.07 6.06
CA GLY A 216 13.08 -6.47 4.82
C GLY A 216 12.74 -4.99 4.70
N ASP A 217 13.00 -4.44 3.52
CA ASP A 217 12.80 -3.02 3.21
C ASP A 217 11.43 -2.76 2.57
N ASP A 218 10.79 -3.81 2.09
CA ASP A 218 9.48 -3.75 1.45
C ASP A 218 8.37 -4.07 2.44
N HIS A 219 7.35 -3.20 2.47
CA HIS A 219 6.24 -3.30 3.40
C HIS A 219 4.97 -3.65 2.64
N TYR A 220 4.53 -4.93 2.72
CA TYR A 220 3.31 -5.39 2.08
C TYR A 220 2.22 -5.62 3.12
N ILE A 221 1.03 -5.12 2.87
CA ILE A 221 -0.17 -5.43 3.64
C ILE A 221 -0.82 -6.64 2.98
N VAL A 222 -0.90 -7.75 3.71
CA VAL A 222 -1.32 -9.05 3.14
C VAL A 222 -2.76 -9.41 3.46
N ALA A 223 -3.31 -8.89 4.54
CA ALA A 223 -4.73 -9.00 4.90
C ALA A 223 -5.19 -7.73 5.60
N ALA A 224 -6.45 -7.35 5.44
CA ALA A 224 -7.03 -6.18 6.09
C ALA A 224 -8.53 -6.32 6.32
N ARG A 225 -9.03 -5.65 7.38
CA ARG A 225 -10.45 -5.58 7.71
C ARG A 225 -10.82 -4.18 8.20
N LEU A 226 -11.85 -3.60 7.60
CA LEU A 226 -12.47 -2.38 8.11
C LEU A 226 -13.58 -2.79 9.10
N ILE A 227 -13.54 -2.23 10.32
CA ILE A 227 -14.52 -2.50 11.37
C ILE A 227 -15.02 -1.19 12.00
N PRO A 228 -16.21 -1.16 12.62
CA PRO A 228 -16.68 -0.02 13.42
C PRO A 228 -15.68 0.35 14.52
N LEU A 229 -15.56 1.66 14.83
CA LEU A 229 -14.58 2.15 15.81
C LEU A 229 -14.72 1.54 17.21
N ASN A 230 -15.97 1.22 17.62
CA ASN A 230 -16.29 0.59 18.92
C ASN A 230 -16.08 -0.92 18.95
N GLN A 231 -15.88 -1.57 17.80
CA GLN A 231 -15.58 -2.99 17.76
C GLN A 231 -14.15 -3.24 18.21
N HIS A 232 -13.94 -4.31 18.99
CA HIS A 232 -12.61 -4.70 19.44
C HIS A 232 -11.83 -5.35 18.28
N GLU A 233 -10.61 -4.92 18.05
CA GLU A 233 -9.77 -5.36 16.92
C GLU A 233 -9.36 -6.84 17.00
N ALA A 234 -9.27 -7.40 18.20
CA ALA A 234 -8.95 -8.81 18.39
C ALA A 234 -10.00 -9.76 17.77
N THR A 235 -11.26 -9.29 17.58
CA THR A 235 -12.33 -10.11 17.00
C THR A 235 -12.06 -10.53 15.55
N VAL A 236 -11.22 -9.80 14.82
CA VAL A 236 -10.89 -10.09 13.41
C VAL A 236 -9.47 -10.63 13.24
N ALA A 237 -8.70 -10.73 14.32
CA ALA A 237 -7.30 -11.12 14.26
C ALA A 237 -7.09 -12.54 13.69
N GLN A 238 -7.89 -13.50 14.14
CA GLN A 238 -7.82 -14.89 13.66
C GLN A 238 -8.16 -14.98 12.17
N GLU A 239 -9.23 -14.32 11.74
CA GLU A 239 -9.64 -14.29 10.33
C GLU A 239 -8.53 -13.75 9.43
N LEU A 240 -7.85 -12.67 9.83
CA LEU A 240 -6.76 -12.07 9.04
C LEU A 240 -5.56 -13.01 8.91
N VAL A 241 -5.24 -13.77 9.97
CA VAL A 241 -4.20 -14.80 9.92
C VAL A 241 -4.62 -15.93 8.97
N GLU A 242 -5.84 -16.46 9.11
CA GLU A 242 -6.37 -17.53 8.25
C GLU A 242 -6.41 -17.11 6.77
N GLU A 243 -6.89 -15.91 6.47
CA GLU A 243 -6.89 -15.35 5.11
C GLU A 243 -5.47 -15.29 4.54
N THR A 244 -4.50 -14.86 5.34
CA THR A 244 -3.10 -14.80 4.90
C THR A 244 -2.54 -16.18 4.61
N LEU A 245 -2.79 -17.15 5.49
CA LEU A 245 -2.37 -18.54 5.29
C LEU A 245 -3.04 -19.16 4.06
N CYS A 246 -4.30 -18.87 3.82
CA CYS A 246 -5.02 -19.33 2.63
C CYS A 246 -4.41 -18.78 1.33
N VAL A 247 -4.09 -17.48 1.30
CA VAL A 247 -3.58 -16.79 0.11
C VAL A 247 -2.10 -17.07 -0.16
N LEU A 248 -1.26 -17.11 0.87
CA LEU A 248 0.20 -17.22 0.75
C LEU A 248 0.75 -18.61 1.09
N GLY A 249 -0.08 -19.49 1.65
CA GLY A 249 0.28 -20.85 2.08
C GLY A 249 0.48 -20.96 3.59
N GLU A 250 0.27 -22.18 4.12
CA GLU A 250 0.24 -22.45 5.57
C GLU A 250 1.54 -22.09 6.34
N ASN A 251 2.68 -22.08 5.66
CA ASN A 251 3.97 -21.77 6.27
C ASN A 251 4.43 -20.31 5.99
N SER A 252 3.54 -19.45 5.52
CA SER A 252 3.90 -18.08 5.16
C SER A 252 4.20 -17.17 6.36
N ILE A 253 3.63 -17.46 7.53
CA ILE A 253 3.83 -16.72 8.78
C ILE A 253 4.57 -17.63 9.74
N LYS A 254 5.77 -17.26 10.19
CA LYS A 254 6.48 -17.94 11.27
C LYS A 254 6.40 -17.20 12.59
N ILE A 255 6.50 -15.87 12.54
CA ILE A 255 6.46 -15.04 13.73
C ILE A 255 5.47 -13.90 13.52
N LEU A 256 4.56 -13.73 14.46
CA LEU A 256 3.59 -12.65 14.49
C LEU A 256 3.94 -11.66 15.62
N LEU A 257 4.21 -10.42 15.26
CA LEU A 257 4.37 -9.31 16.18
C LEU A 257 3.00 -8.69 16.44
N ILE A 258 2.57 -8.67 17.69
CA ILE A 258 1.20 -8.33 18.07
C ILE A 258 1.24 -7.11 18.98
N ASP A 259 0.34 -6.14 18.78
CA ASP A 259 0.15 -5.08 19.77
C ASP A 259 -0.69 -5.60 20.95
N ARG A 260 -0.51 -4.97 22.12
CA ARG A 260 -1.23 -5.33 23.37
C ARG A 260 -2.76 -5.24 23.24
N GLY A 261 -3.28 -4.56 22.21
CA GLY A 261 -4.70 -4.52 21.89
C GLY A 261 -5.27 -5.88 21.46
N PHE A 262 -4.43 -6.79 20.97
CA PHE A 262 -4.82 -8.13 20.52
C PHE A 262 -4.51 -9.21 21.55
N PHE A 263 -4.15 -8.83 22.76
CA PHE A 263 -3.79 -9.78 23.82
C PHE A 263 -4.96 -10.68 24.20
N SER A 264 -4.84 -11.99 23.92
CA SER A 264 -5.83 -13.03 24.26
C SER A 264 -5.16 -14.38 24.33
N GLY A 265 -5.45 -15.17 25.41
CA GLY A 265 -4.95 -16.53 25.55
C GLY A 265 -5.43 -17.46 24.42
N GLU A 266 -6.71 -17.34 24.05
CA GLU A 266 -7.30 -18.10 22.95
C GLU A 266 -6.60 -17.80 21.62
N PHE A 267 -6.24 -16.53 21.37
CA PHE A 267 -5.52 -16.16 20.17
C PHE A 267 -4.10 -16.74 20.16
N PHE A 268 -3.42 -16.79 21.31
CA PHE A 268 -2.10 -17.41 21.41
C PHE A 268 -2.16 -18.91 21.19
N ASP A 269 -3.19 -19.61 21.70
CA ASP A 269 -3.43 -21.01 21.41
C ASP A 269 -3.72 -21.27 19.93
N PHE A 270 -4.55 -20.41 19.31
CA PHE A 270 -4.81 -20.46 17.88
C PHE A 270 -3.52 -20.34 17.07
N LEU A 271 -2.66 -19.36 17.37
CA LEU A 271 -1.35 -19.23 16.70
C LEU A 271 -0.50 -20.48 16.88
N GLY A 272 -0.54 -21.08 18.09
CA GLY A 272 0.13 -22.35 18.38
C GLY A 272 -0.35 -23.50 17.51
N SER A 273 -1.67 -23.61 17.31
CA SER A 273 -2.27 -24.63 16.44
C SER A 273 -1.85 -24.51 14.98
N LYS A 274 -1.48 -23.29 14.54
CA LYS A 274 -0.97 -22.99 13.19
C LYS A 274 0.56 -23.02 13.09
N GLY A 275 1.27 -23.36 14.18
CA GLY A 275 2.74 -23.37 14.19
C GLY A 275 3.37 -21.99 14.13
N ILE A 276 2.62 -20.93 14.50
CA ILE A 276 3.07 -19.53 14.44
C ILE A 276 3.56 -19.11 15.83
N ASP A 277 4.78 -18.60 15.89
CA ASP A 277 5.31 -17.95 17.08
C ASP A 277 4.83 -16.51 17.18
N PHE A 278 4.81 -15.96 18.40
CA PHE A 278 4.38 -14.61 18.63
C PHE A 278 5.29 -13.83 19.59
N ILE A 279 5.22 -12.49 19.50
CA ILE A 279 5.77 -11.55 20.47
C ILE A 279 4.72 -10.49 20.73
N CYS A 280 4.30 -10.33 22.00
CA CYS A 280 3.26 -9.39 22.42
C CYS A 280 3.72 -8.61 23.66
N PRO A 281 3.62 -7.27 23.71
CA PRO A 281 3.95 -6.54 24.92
C PRO A 281 2.90 -6.75 26.01
N THR A 282 3.38 -6.80 27.25
CA THR A 282 2.50 -6.92 28.42
C THR A 282 1.89 -5.59 28.80
N LYS A 283 0.80 -5.63 29.57
CA LYS A 283 0.29 -4.49 30.35
C LYS A 283 0.90 -4.54 31.77
N ASP A 284 1.16 -3.37 32.34
CA ASP A 284 1.75 -3.28 33.69
C ASP A 284 0.87 -3.95 34.75
N THR A 285 -0.43 -4.00 34.55
CA THR A 285 -1.43 -4.64 35.44
C THR A 285 -1.58 -6.14 35.24
N LEU A 286 -0.82 -6.75 34.32
CA LEU A 286 -0.99 -8.15 34.00
C LEU A 286 -0.28 -9.03 35.03
N HIS A 287 -0.93 -10.10 35.48
CA HIS A 287 -0.38 -11.07 36.42
C HIS A 287 0.98 -11.64 35.95
N LEU A 288 1.11 -11.95 34.65
CA LEU A 288 2.37 -12.38 34.04
C LEU A 288 3.49 -11.33 34.13
N THR A 289 3.16 -10.05 34.04
CA THR A 289 4.14 -8.96 34.25
C THR A 289 4.63 -8.95 35.68
N HIS A 290 3.71 -9.03 36.64
CA HIS A 290 4.05 -9.09 38.06
C HIS A 290 4.88 -10.35 38.38
N HIS A 291 4.58 -11.47 37.74
CA HIS A 291 5.37 -12.70 37.88
C HIS A 291 6.81 -12.48 37.41
N MET A 292 7.03 -11.95 36.21
CA MET A 292 8.38 -11.62 35.71
C MET A 292 9.12 -10.63 36.63
N GLN A 293 8.43 -9.64 37.16
CA GLN A 293 9.00 -8.69 38.13
C GLN A 293 9.35 -9.35 39.47
N GLY A 294 8.56 -10.34 39.92
CA GLY A 294 8.86 -11.18 41.09
C GLY A 294 10.10 -12.01 40.88
N LEU A 295 10.21 -12.71 39.78
CA LEU A 295 11.40 -13.49 39.40
C LEU A 295 12.65 -12.60 39.27
N HIS A 296 12.49 -11.38 38.74
CA HIS A 296 13.57 -10.40 38.69
C HIS A 296 14.10 -10.05 40.09
N ARG A 297 13.19 -9.74 41.02
CA ARG A 297 13.55 -9.42 42.42
C ARG A 297 14.19 -10.62 43.14
N ALA A 298 13.82 -11.85 42.79
CA ALA A 298 14.43 -13.08 43.30
C ALA A 298 15.81 -13.39 42.68
N GLY A 299 16.29 -12.57 41.72
CA GLY A 299 17.56 -12.78 41.05
C GLY A 299 17.54 -13.83 39.93
N GLU A 300 16.34 -14.34 39.61
CA GLU A 300 16.12 -15.37 38.60
C GLU A 300 16.19 -14.82 37.14
N GLY A 301 16.37 -15.73 36.21
CA GLY A 301 16.34 -15.43 34.77
C GLY A 301 17.72 -15.19 34.16
N VAL A 302 17.79 -15.32 32.83
CA VAL A 302 18.99 -15.06 32.04
C VAL A 302 19.08 -13.54 31.77
N ASN A 303 20.24 -12.93 32.04
CA ASN A 303 20.46 -11.51 31.99
C ASN A 303 21.34 -11.12 30.80
N VAL A 304 20.90 -10.10 30.04
CA VAL A 304 21.64 -9.49 28.91
C VAL A 304 21.65 -7.98 29.11
N GLU A 305 22.81 -7.37 29.05
CA GLU A 305 22.96 -5.93 29.05
C GLU A 305 23.32 -5.42 27.65
N LEU A 306 22.51 -4.53 27.10
CA LEU A 306 22.74 -3.92 25.81
C LEU A 306 23.68 -2.72 25.91
N ALA A 307 24.30 -2.32 24.81
CA ALA A 307 25.26 -1.22 24.73
C ALA A 307 24.69 0.15 25.22
N ASP A 308 23.37 0.32 25.19
CA ASP A 308 22.68 1.53 25.71
C ASP A 308 22.35 1.46 27.20
N GLY A 309 22.84 0.43 27.90
CA GLY A 309 22.58 0.18 29.32
C GLY A 309 21.20 -0.43 29.60
N THR A 310 20.40 -0.76 28.57
CA THR A 310 19.15 -1.48 28.76
C THR A 310 19.43 -2.92 29.20
N VAL A 311 18.80 -3.35 30.29
CA VAL A 311 18.90 -4.73 30.75
C VAL A 311 17.69 -5.52 30.29
N LEU A 312 17.95 -6.67 29.66
CA LEU A 312 16.92 -7.63 29.25
C LEU A 312 17.03 -8.87 30.14
N LYS A 313 15.90 -9.37 30.63
CA LYS A 313 15.86 -10.63 31.41
C LYS A 313 14.89 -11.61 30.79
N GLY A 314 15.40 -12.81 30.46
CA GLY A 314 14.60 -13.87 29.85
C GLY A 314 14.14 -14.90 30.89
N TYR A 315 12.89 -15.32 30.75
CA TYR A 315 12.23 -16.30 31.57
C TYR A 315 11.53 -17.34 30.71
N ASN A 316 11.89 -18.61 30.86
CA ASN A 316 11.15 -19.68 30.23
C ASN A 316 10.04 -20.17 31.16
N TYR A 317 8.90 -20.55 30.58
CA TYR A 317 7.80 -21.21 31.30
C TYR A 317 7.24 -20.34 32.44
N LEU A 318 6.67 -19.20 32.06
CA LEU A 318 5.89 -18.39 33.00
C LEU A 318 4.69 -19.20 33.54
N ILE A 319 4.11 -18.70 34.63
CA ILE A 319 2.86 -19.27 35.17
C ILE A 319 1.79 -19.36 34.06
N PRO A 320 0.86 -20.32 34.16
CA PRO A 320 -0.22 -20.45 33.19
C PRO A 320 -1.02 -19.17 33.02
N MET A 321 -1.43 -18.91 31.80
CA MET A 321 -2.29 -17.81 31.45
C MET A 321 -3.71 -18.32 31.20
N ASP A 322 -4.72 -17.63 31.73
CA ASP A 322 -6.12 -17.98 31.50
C ASP A 322 -6.44 -18.02 29.99
N GLY A 323 -7.12 -19.07 29.57
CA GLY A 323 -7.50 -19.27 28.16
C GLY A 323 -6.33 -19.65 27.25
N CYS A 324 -5.12 -19.93 27.78
CA CYS A 324 -3.97 -20.35 26.99
C CYS A 324 -3.39 -21.66 27.52
N LYS A 325 -3.38 -22.68 26.69
CA LYS A 325 -2.76 -24.00 27.00
C LYS A 325 -1.28 -24.04 26.63
N ARG A 326 -0.85 -23.14 25.78
CA ARG A 326 0.54 -23.04 25.30
C ARG A 326 1.44 -22.53 26.41
N LYS A 327 2.66 -23.10 26.49
CA LYS A 327 3.71 -22.58 27.36
C LYS A 327 4.14 -21.20 26.87
N ILE A 328 4.18 -20.23 27.77
CA ILE A 328 4.55 -18.83 27.47
C ILE A 328 5.88 -18.54 28.16
N ASN A 329 6.76 -17.90 27.39
CA ASN A 329 8.03 -17.34 27.85
C ASN A 329 7.91 -15.82 27.97
N GLY A 330 8.81 -15.18 28.69
CA GLY A 330 8.80 -13.74 28.87
C GLY A 330 10.16 -13.10 28.75
N VAL A 331 10.18 -11.86 28.35
CA VAL A 331 11.35 -10.99 28.40
C VAL A 331 10.97 -9.71 29.14
N LEU A 332 11.59 -9.48 30.31
CA LEU A 332 11.46 -8.22 31.05
C LEU A 332 12.54 -7.26 30.58
N ILE A 333 12.15 -6.02 30.29
CA ILE A 333 13.03 -4.97 29.80
C ILE A 333 13.10 -3.88 30.86
N ILE A 334 14.30 -3.57 31.32
CA ILE A 334 14.59 -2.57 32.34
C ILE A 334 15.39 -1.46 31.69
N LYS A 335 14.79 -0.30 31.50
CA LYS A 335 15.44 0.85 30.87
C LYS A 335 16.27 1.64 31.87
N GLN A 336 17.55 1.84 31.55
CA GLN A 336 18.45 2.67 32.34
C GLN A 336 18.73 3.99 31.59
N GLY A 337 17.87 4.98 31.69
CA GLY A 337 18.21 6.34 31.27
C GLY A 337 17.51 6.89 30.01
N LYS A 338 18.13 7.86 29.34
CA LYS A 338 17.55 8.69 28.27
C LYS A 338 17.36 7.95 26.95
N ARG A 339 16.17 7.99 26.38
CA ARG A 339 15.93 7.61 24.99
C ARG A 339 15.45 8.82 24.20
N GLY A 340 16.35 9.42 23.38
CA GLY A 340 16.03 10.58 22.56
C GLY A 340 15.62 11.82 23.37
N ARG A 341 14.66 12.61 22.84
CA ARG A 341 14.15 13.83 23.51
C ARG A 341 13.24 13.60 24.72
N LYS A 342 12.74 12.36 24.91
CA LYS A 342 11.92 12.02 26.09
C LYS A 342 12.78 11.35 27.14
N GLN A 343 12.78 11.90 28.35
CA GLN A 343 13.33 11.21 29.51
C GLN A 343 12.49 9.97 29.77
N VAL A 344 13.09 8.80 29.64
CA VAL A 344 12.49 7.57 30.17
C VAL A 344 12.86 7.52 31.65
N GLN A 345 11.88 7.35 32.52
CA GLN A 345 12.15 7.19 33.95
C GLN A 345 13.13 6.02 34.14
N LYS A 346 14.24 6.29 34.83
CA LYS A 346 15.24 5.27 35.21
C LYS A 346 14.52 4.18 35.98
N GLY A 347 14.71 2.90 35.57
CA GLY A 347 14.09 1.76 36.22
C GLY A 347 12.67 1.43 35.73
N LYS A 348 12.18 2.04 34.64
CA LYS A 348 10.89 1.65 34.07
C LYS A 348 10.99 0.23 33.47
N GLU A 349 10.17 -0.64 34.01
CA GLU A 349 10.06 -2.05 33.58
C GLU A 349 8.86 -2.23 32.65
N PHE A 350 9.02 -3.02 31.60
CA PHE A 350 7.94 -3.50 30.75
C PHE A 350 8.32 -4.85 30.18
N GLY A 351 7.34 -5.66 29.81
CA GLY A 351 7.57 -7.04 29.39
C GLY A 351 7.08 -7.37 28.00
N PHE A 352 7.67 -8.40 27.43
CA PHE A 352 7.12 -9.13 26.28
C PHE A 352 6.75 -10.55 26.70
N LEU A 353 5.62 -11.03 26.20
CA LEU A 353 5.28 -12.45 26.17
C LEU A 353 5.60 -13.00 24.79
N THR A 354 6.09 -14.21 24.75
CA THR A 354 6.47 -14.87 23.51
C THR A 354 6.38 -16.38 23.63
N SER A 355 6.22 -17.06 22.52
CA SER A 355 6.40 -18.51 22.42
C SER A 355 7.84 -18.89 22.05
N LEU A 356 8.66 -17.93 21.64
CA LEU A 356 10.06 -18.17 21.33
C LEU A 356 10.85 -18.48 22.63
N PRO A 357 11.90 -19.31 22.56
CA PRO A 357 12.74 -19.58 23.71
C PRO A 357 13.49 -18.32 24.17
N THR A 358 13.70 -18.21 25.49
CA THR A 358 14.36 -17.07 26.15
C THR A 358 15.42 -17.51 27.17
N GLY A 359 15.91 -18.72 27.02
CA GLY A 359 16.90 -19.34 27.94
C GLY A 359 18.37 -19.00 27.65
N GLN A 360 18.63 -18.23 26.57
CA GLN A 360 19.99 -17.85 26.16
C GLN A 360 20.02 -16.38 25.73
N ASN A 361 21.17 -15.73 25.87
CA ASN A 361 21.37 -14.30 25.54
C ASN A 361 20.92 -13.98 24.11
N SER A 362 21.38 -14.74 23.13
CA SER A 362 21.03 -14.54 21.72
C SER A 362 19.52 -14.69 21.43
N GLN A 363 18.82 -15.53 22.18
CA GLN A 363 17.37 -15.71 22.07
C GLN A 363 16.61 -14.48 22.59
N ILE A 364 17.06 -13.93 23.71
CA ILE A 364 16.47 -12.74 24.35
C ILE A 364 16.67 -11.51 23.44
N GLU A 365 17.88 -11.28 22.97
CA GLU A 365 18.21 -10.22 22.03
C GLU A 365 17.36 -10.32 20.76
N LYS A 366 17.23 -11.52 20.20
CA LYS A 366 16.37 -11.78 19.03
C LYS A 366 14.92 -11.37 19.27
N VAL A 367 14.33 -11.69 20.42
CA VAL A 367 12.95 -11.29 20.77
C VAL A 367 12.84 -9.77 20.83
N TYR A 368 13.80 -9.11 21.47
CA TYR A 368 13.84 -7.65 21.58
C TYR A 368 13.96 -6.96 20.22
N ASP A 369 14.89 -7.42 19.37
CA ASP A 369 15.13 -6.88 18.05
C ASP A 369 13.95 -7.11 17.10
N LEU A 370 13.37 -8.31 17.12
CA LEU A 370 12.19 -8.62 16.33
C LEU A 370 11.02 -7.69 16.68
N TYR A 371 10.74 -7.48 17.98
CA TYR A 371 9.67 -6.59 18.36
C TYR A 371 9.95 -5.13 17.96
N GLY A 372 11.21 -4.73 17.93
CA GLY A 372 11.62 -3.43 17.40
C GLY A 372 11.18 -3.19 15.95
N ARG A 373 11.04 -4.27 15.16
CA ARG A 373 10.55 -4.18 13.76
C ARG A 373 9.07 -3.82 13.67
N ARG A 374 8.27 -4.10 14.71
CA ARG A 374 6.86 -3.67 14.76
C ARG A 374 6.71 -2.16 14.61
N TRP A 375 7.69 -1.39 15.10
CA TRP A 375 7.68 0.07 14.92
C TRP A 375 7.63 0.52 13.46
N LYS A 376 8.09 -0.33 12.54
CA LYS A 376 7.98 -0.05 11.10
C LYS A 376 6.52 0.06 10.65
N ILE A 377 5.59 -0.67 11.27
CA ILE A 377 4.15 -0.59 10.91
C ILE A 377 3.54 0.77 11.30
N GLU A 378 3.96 1.35 12.44
CA GLU A 378 3.47 2.67 12.86
C GLU A 378 3.97 3.78 11.93
N VAL A 379 5.23 3.71 11.50
CA VAL A 379 5.85 4.72 10.65
C VAL A 379 5.49 4.53 9.17
N ASN A 380 5.68 3.32 8.66
CA ASN A 380 5.56 3.00 7.23
C ASN A 380 4.17 2.46 6.84
N GLY A 381 3.39 1.96 7.81
CA GLY A 381 2.00 1.57 7.60
C GLY A 381 1.04 2.70 7.97
N ASN A 382 0.76 2.85 9.27
CA ASN A 382 -0.29 3.73 9.76
C ASN A 382 -0.13 5.20 9.35
N ARG A 383 1.06 5.76 9.52
CA ARG A 383 1.35 7.17 9.21
C ARG A 383 1.33 7.39 7.70
N GLU A 384 1.95 6.52 6.93
CA GLU A 384 2.03 6.66 5.48
C GLU A 384 0.66 6.52 4.83
N LEU A 385 -0.13 5.50 5.20
CA LEU A 385 -1.49 5.30 4.70
C LEU A 385 -2.37 6.54 4.89
N LYS A 386 -2.28 7.20 6.06
CA LYS A 386 -3.05 8.43 6.33
C LYS A 386 -2.53 9.64 5.59
N SER A 387 -1.21 9.88 5.62
CA SER A 387 -0.61 11.13 5.17
C SER A 387 -0.33 11.18 3.68
N GLN A 388 -0.07 10.01 3.06
CA GLN A 388 0.36 9.92 1.66
C GLN A 388 -0.69 9.25 0.77
N TRP A 389 -1.36 8.21 1.30
CA TRP A 389 -2.32 7.42 0.54
C TRP A 389 -3.76 7.85 0.74
N TYR A 390 -4.00 8.86 1.59
CA TYR A 390 -5.32 9.44 1.83
C TYR A 390 -6.38 8.41 2.26
N ILE A 391 -5.97 7.36 2.96
CA ILE A 391 -6.88 6.27 3.33
C ILE A 391 -8.02 6.73 4.24
N ASN A 392 -7.79 7.79 5.03
CA ASN A 392 -8.76 8.44 5.89
C ASN A 392 -9.62 9.51 5.19
N ARG A 393 -9.45 9.73 3.88
CA ARG A 393 -10.25 10.64 3.08
C ARG A 393 -11.37 9.90 2.39
N PHE A 394 -12.42 9.63 3.13
CA PHE A 394 -13.56 8.82 2.68
C PHE A 394 -14.30 9.48 1.51
N PRO A 395 -14.38 8.80 0.35
CA PRO A 395 -15.06 9.34 -0.83
C PRO A 395 -16.57 9.21 -0.78
N SER A 396 -17.09 8.36 0.11
CA SER A 396 -18.50 8.02 0.24
C SER A 396 -18.91 7.81 1.68
N GLN A 397 -20.19 7.95 1.98
CA GLN A 397 -20.79 7.58 3.26
C GLN A 397 -21.33 6.13 3.25
N LYS A 398 -21.42 5.51 2.07
CA LYS A 398 -21.89 4.15 1.87
C LYS A 398 -20.80 3.13 2.16
N TRP A 399 -21.17 2.03 2.82
CA TRP A 399 -20.23 1.01 3.26
C TRP A 399 -19.42 0.41 2.11
N ASN A 400 -20.08 0.02 1.02
CA ASN A 400 -19.38 -0.50 -0.15
C ASN A 400 -18.37 0.48 -0.71
N GLY A 401 -18.70 1.77 -0.76
CA GLY A 401 -17.80 2.81 -1.23
C GLY A 401 -16.58 3.03 -0.33
N LEU A 402 -16.75 2.84 0.99
CA LEU A 402 -15.65 2.86 1.96
C LEU A 402 -14.73 1.65 1.74
N CYS A 403 -15.31 0.45 1.65
CA CYS A 403 -14.56 -0.78 1.44
C CYS A 403 -13.78 -0.75 0.11
N THR A 404 -14.42 -0.34 -0.98
CA THR A 404 -13.75 -0.19 -2.28
C THR A 404 -12.57 0.78 -2.19
N HIS A 405 -12.77 1.95 -1.56
CA HIS A 405 -11.68 2.90 -1.35
C HIS A 405 -10.51 2.29 -0.57
N ILE A 406 -10.80 1.61 0.53
CA ILE A 406 -9.77 1.00 1.39
C ILE A 406 -9.01 -0.08 0.62
N TYR A 407 -9.69 -1.10 0.08
CA TYR A 407 -9.03 -2.23 -0.55
C TYR A 407 -8.28 -1.86 -1.83
N PHE A 408 -8.81 -0.93 -2.64
CA PHE A 408 -8.10 -0.42 -3.82
C PHE A 408 -6.87 0.40 -3.45
N THR A 409 -6.94 1.18 -2.37
CA THR A 409 -5.78 1.92 -1.85
C THR A 409 -4.70 0.96 -1.35
N LEU A 410 -5.05 -0.07 -0.57
CA LEU A 410 -4.12 -1.07 -0.07
C LEU A 410 -3.49 -1.89 -1.21
N PHE A 411 -4.28 -2.25 -2.22
CA PHE A 411 -3.78 -2.92 -3.42
C PHE A 411 -2.73 -2.07 -4.14
N MET A 412 -3.00 -0.78 -4.37
CA MET A 412 -2.04 0.11 -5.01
C MET A 412 -0.82 0.38 -4.13
N PHE A 413 -0.97 0.43 -2.81
CA PHE A 413 0.15 0.48 -1.88
C PHE A 413 1.12 -0.68 -2.11
N ASN A 414 0.59 -1.90 -2.18
CA ASN A 414 1.37 -3.10 -2.45
C ASN A 414 1.98 -3.11 -3.86
N ALA A 415 1.22 -2.69 -4.89
CA ALA A 415 1.71 -2.62 -6.26
C ALA A 415 2.88 -1.65 -6.41
N VAL A 416 2.82 -0.50 -5.72
CA VAL A 416 3.91 0.48 -5.69
C VAL A 416 5.12 -0.07 -4.93
N ALA A 417 4.92 -0.80 -3.83
CA ALA A 417 6.00 -1.49 -3.12
C ALA A 417 6.72 -2.49 -4.04
N ALA A 418 5.96 -3.30 -4.78
CA ALA A 418 6.50 -4.27 -5.74
C ALA A 418 7.27 -3.60 -6.90
N PHE A 419 6.73 -2.50 -7.42
CA PHE A 419 7.42 -1.72 -8.45
C PHE A 419 8.77 -1.19 -7.98
N LYS A 420 8.80 -0.63 -6.77
CA LYS A 420 10.01 -0.11 -6.15
C LYS A 420 11.04 -1.22 -5.93
N SER A 421 10.63 -2.36 -5.43
CA SER A 421 11.48 -3.54 -5.24
C SER A 421 12.12 -4.00 -6.56
N LYS A 422 11.34 -4.04 -7.66
CA LYS A 422 11.83 -4.44 -8.98
C LYS A 422 12.83 -3.44 -9.58
N LYS A 423 12.62 -2.15 -9.38
CA LYS A 423 13.51 -1.09 -9.93
C LYS A 423 14.83 -0.94 -9.16
N GLY A 424 14.95 -1.61 -8.02
CA GLY A 424 16.21 -1.81 -7.30
C GLY A 424 16.77 -0.59 -6.59
N ARG A 425 18.02 -0.71 -6.18
CA ARG A 425 18.76 0.23 -5.31
C ARG A 425 18.73 1.70 -5.75
N ALA A 426 18.67 1.96 -7.04
CA ALA A 426 18.61 3.34 -7.57
C ALA A 426 17.46 4.19 -7.01
N LEU A 427 16.38 3.56 -6.53
CA LEU A 427 15.28 4.24 -5.84
C LEU A 427 15.45 4.31 -4.33
N THR A 428 16.25 3.40 -3.75
CA THR A 428 16.53 3.33 -2.32
C THR A 428 17.71 4.20 -1.90
N GLU A 429 18.68 4.43 -2.78
CA GLU A 429 19.91 5.19 -2.50
C GLU A 429 19.68 6.66 -2.12
N LYS A 430 18.49 7.21 -2.38
CA LYS A 430 18.13 8.60 -1.98
C LYS A 430 17.51 8.72 -0.60
N GLY A 431 17.66 7.73 0.27
CA GLY A 431 17.23 7.79 1.68
C GLY A 431 15.70 7.84 1.89
N MET A 432 14.91 7.63 0.86
CA MET A 432 13.46 7.53 1.00
C MET A 432 13.05 6.10 1.35
N LEU A 433 13.00 5.81 2.64
CA LEU A 433 12.53 4.53 3.18
C LEU A 433 11.03 4.30 2.98
N SER A 434 10.23 5.37 2.85
CA SER A 434 8.79 5.29 2.66
C SER A 434 8.40 5.49 1.20
N ILE A 435 7.47 4.67 0.72
CA ILE A 435 6.82 4.85 -0.57
C ILE A 435 5.72 5.88 -0.39
N ARG A 436 5.85 7.03 -1.03
CA ARG A 436 4.88 8.11 -0.95
C ARG A 436 4.18 8.27 -2.28
N SER A 437 2.86 8.43 -2.28
CA SER A 437 2.11 8.77 -3.49
C SER A 437 2.65 10.04 -4.15
N LYS A 438 3.04 11.03 -3.35
CA LYS A 438 3.71 12.25 -3.81
C LYS A 438 5.06 12.02 -4.50
N TYR A 439 5.67 10.85 -4.26
CA TYR A 439 6.93 10.51 -4.91
C TYR A 439 6.75 10.38 -6.42
N PHE A 440 5.61 9.89 -6.90
CA PHE A 440 5.31 9.86 -8.34
C PHE A 440 5.20 11.25 -8.94
N THR A 441 4.67 12.21 -8.20
CA THR A 441 4.61 13.60 -8.64
C THR A 441 5.98 14.29 -8.58
N SER A 442 6.85 13.91 -7.62
CA SER A 442 8.23 14.40 -7.57
C SER A 442 9.13 13.78 -8.63
N TRP A 443 8.78 12.62 -9.16
CA TRP A 443 9.43 12.02 -10.33
C TRP A 443 9.10 12.75 -11.64
N SER A 444 8.21 13.72 -11.60
CA SER A 444 7.87 14.59 -12.74
C SER A 444 9.08 15.26 -13.41
N LYS A 445 10.20 15.30 -12.70
CA LYS A 445 11.47 15.83 -13.26
C LYS A 445 12.21 14.84 -14.16
N THR A 446 11.78 13.57 -14.21
CA THR A 446 12.38 12.56 -15.08
C THR A 446 11.59 12.50 -16.38
N HIS A 447 12.24 12.89 -17.47
CA HIS A 447 11.62 12.81 -18.79
C HIS A 447 11.54 11.36 -19.25
N MET A 448 10.35 10.96 -19.67
CA MET A 448 10.05 9.64 -20.22
C MET A 448 9.50 9.83 -21.63
N VAL A 449 9.74 8.85 -22.51
CA VAL A 449 9.18 8.82 -23.86
C VAL A 449 8.31 7.60 -23.98
N ASN A 450 7.04 7.81 -24.30
CA ASN A 450 6.11 6.76 -24.63
C ASN A 450 6.08 6.56 -26.14
N ILE A 451 6.26 5.35 -26.58
CA ILE A 451 6.27 4.94 -27.98
C ILE A 451 5.09 4.02 -28.22
N ILE A 452 4.38 4.26 -29.32
CA ILE A 452 3.37 3.36 -29.87
C ILE A 452 3.89 2.79 -31.17
N ALA A 453 3.82 1.47 -31.32
CA ALA A 453 4.21 0.77 -32.53
C ALA A 453 3.39 -0.51 -32.72
N ASP A 454 2.77 -0.71 -33.87
CA ASP A 454 1.99 -1.90 -34.25
C ASP A 454 0.92 -2.28 -33.19
N GLY A 455 0.25 -1.28 -32.61
CA GLY A 455 -0.78 -1.51 -31.58
C GLY A 455 -0.24 -1.86 -30.19
N TYR A 456 1.06 -1.76 -29.97
CA TYR A 456 1.71 -1.91 -28.66
C TYR A 456 2.26 -0.57 -28.17
N CYS A 457 2.33 -0.38 -26.85
CA CYS A 457 3.00 0.76 -26.26
C CYS A 457 4.16 0.34 -25.35
N ALA A 458 5.13 1.23 -25.21
CA ALA A 458 6.21 1.09 -24.23
C ALA A 458 6.73 2.45 -23.80
N THR A 459 7.33 2.47 -22.60
CA THR A 459 7.90 3.66 -22.00
C THR A 459 9.40 3.51 -21.86
N PHE A 460 10.15 4.51 -22.28
CA PHE A 460 11.61 4.55 -22.22
C PHE A 460 12.05 5.80 -21.45
N PRO A 461 13.09 5.69 -20.59
CA PRO A 461 13.79 6.86 -20.10
C PRO A 461 14.31 7.69 -21.28
N PHE A 462 14.18 9.00 -21.22
CA PHE A 462 14.58 9.88 -22.33
C PHE A 462 16.03 9.66 -22.77
N LYS A 463 16.92 9.47 -21.81
CA LYS A 463 18.34 9.16 -22.12
C LYS A 463 18.48 7.88 -22.95
N GLU A 464 17.81 6.82 -22.55
CA GLU A 464 17.82 5.54 -23.28
C GLU A 464 17.20 5.68 -24.68
N PHE A 465 16.10 6.43 -24.80
CA PHE A 465 15.49 6.72 -26.09
C PHE A 465 16.45 7.40 -27.05
N ILE A 466 17.20 8.39 -26.59
CA ILE A 466 18.23 9.08 -27.39
C ILE A 466 19.33 8.10 -27.83
N GLU A 467 19.80 7.27 -26.91
CA GLU A 467 20.83 6.24 -27.19
C GLU A 467 20.36 5.23 -28.24
N ILE A 468 19.11 4.77 -28.15
CA ILE A 468 18.52 3.83 -29.12
C ILE A 468 18.47 4.46 -30.52
N LEU A 469 18.15 5.75 -30.63
CA LEU A 469 18.09 6.45 -31.90
C LEU A 469 19.46 6.87 -32.46
N GLY A 470 20.54 6.68 -31.69
CA GLY A 470 21.87 7.14 -32.05
C GLY A 470 22.00 8.65 -32.06
N LEU A 471 21.16 9.35 -31.28
CA LEU A 471 21.24 10.81 -31.16
C LEU A 471 22.29 11.21 -30.13
N PRO A 472 23.00 12.34 -30.31
CA PRO A 472 23.97 12.79 -29.35
C PRO A 472 23.29 13.08 -27.99
N THR A 473 23.87 12.54 -26.91
CA THR A 473 23.42 12.82 -25.55
C THR A 473 23.67 14.30 -25.25
N PRO A 474 22.69 15.06 -24.81
CA PRO A 474 22.88 16.48 -24.50
C PRO A 474 23.94 16.64 -23.40
N SER A 475 25.07 17.21 -23.73
CA SER A 475 26.12 17.53 -22.77
C SER A 475 26.08 19.04 -22.47
N GLY A 476 25.75 19.42 -21.23
CA GLY A 476 25.93 20.80 -20.80
C GLY A 476 24.80 21.43 -19.99
N LYS A 477 25.07 22.64 -19.52
CA LYS A 477 24.23 23.43 -18.58
C LYS A 477 22.99 24.10 -19.21
N TYR A 478 22.66 23.83 -20.46
CA TYR A 478 21.63 24.57 -21.20
C TYR A 478 20.40 23.72 -21.51
N GLU A 479 19.25 24.39 -21.60
CA GLU A 479 18.03 23.83 -22.17
C GLU A 479 18.34 23.41 -23.63
N ASN A 480 18.44 22.12 -23.87
CA ASN A 480 18.62 21.63 -25.22
C ASN A 480 17.25 21.31 -25.80
N SER A 481 16.90 21.96 -26.87
CA SER A 481 15.80 21.57 -27.74
C SER A 481 16.36 20.82 -28.94
N PHE A 482 15.69 19.77 -29.38
CA PHE A 482 16.00 19.07 -30.62
C PHE A 482 14.71 18.65 -31.32
N TRP A 483 14.81 18.57 -32.64
CA TRP A 483 13.69 18.16 -33.47
C TRP A 483 13.73 16.67 -33.72
N VAL A 484 12.62 15.98 -33.43
CA VAL A 484 12.41 14.60 -33.82
C VAL A 484 11.44 14.58 -34.99
N THR A 485 11.86 13.94 -36.08
CA THR A 485 10.96 13.73 -37.23
C THR A 485 10.13 12.47 -36.95
N LYS A 486 8.82 12.62 -36.92
CA LYS A 486 7.88 11.52 -36.80
C LYS A 486 7.82 10.71 -38.11
N PRO A 487 7.29 9.46 -38.07
CA PRO A 487 7.13 8.63 -39.29
C PRO A 487 6.26 9.28 -40.36
N ASP A 488 5.32 10.15 -39.98
CA ASP A 488 4.47 10.92 -40.91
C ASP A 488 5.20 12.14 -41.52
N GLY A 489 6.49 12.30 -41.27
CA GLY A 489 7.30 13.41 -41.72
C GLY A 489 7.16 14.72 -40.93
N THR A 490 6.25 14.76 -39.92
CA THR A 490 6.10 15.94 -39.07
C THR A 490 7.28 16.03 -38.09
N LYS A 491 7.71 17.28 -37.80
CA LYS A 491 8.79 17.53 -36.84
C LYS A 491 8.18 17.95 -35.52
N GLN A 492 8.61 17.30 -34.42
CA GLN A 492 8.27 17.66 -33.08
C GLN A 492 9.48 18.23 -32.36
N LEU A 493 9.34 19.40 -31.76
CA LEU A 493 10.38 20.00 -30.93
C LEU A 493 10.30 19.42 -29.52
N CYS A 494 11.37 18.78 -29.10
CA CYS A 494 11.51 18.21 -27.77
C CYS A 494 12.43 19.09 -26.93
N TYR A 495 12.00 19.46 -25.72
CA TYR A 495 12.77 20.27 -24.77
C TYR A 495 13.22 19.44 -23.59
N ILE A 496 14.47 19.60 -23.18
CA ILE A 496 14.97 19.09 -21.91
C ILE A 496 15.06 20.27 -20.95
N LYS A 497 14.13 20.33 -20.00
CA LYS A 497 14.29 21.26 -18.88
C LYS A 497 15.34 20.74 -17.91
N LYS A 498 16.32 21.58 -17.61
CA LYS A 498 17.30 21.31 -16.57
C LYS A 498 16.58 21.22 -15.23
N SER A 499 16.67 20.08 -14.55
CA SER A 499 16.33 20.03 -13.12
C SER A 499 17.40 20.79 -12.36
N ASN A 500 17.05 21.86 -11.66
CA ASN A 500 17.89 22.40 -10.62
C ASN A 500 18.12 21.30 -9.58
N VAL A 501 19.37 20.87 -9.45
CA VAL A 501 19.84 19.93 -8.42
C VAL A 501 19.74 20.62 -7.07
#